data_e4eea39a1e8f0d0e98bc72e5eee03e8e
#
_entry.id   e4eea39a1e8f0d0e98bc72e5eee03e8e
#
_cell.length_a   1.000
_cell.length_b   1.000
_cell.length_c   1.000
_cell.angle_alpha   90.00
_cell.angle_beta   90.00
_cell.angle_gamma   90.00
#
_symmetry.space_group_name_H-M   'P 1'
#
loop_
_entity.id
_entity.type
_entity.pdbx_description
1 polymer ?
#
loop_
_entity_poly.entity_id
_entity_poly.type
_entity_poly.pdbx_seq_one_letter_code
_entity_poly.pdbx_strand_id
1 'polypeptide(L)'
;MDVTTESWELDVIERSKELPVVVDFWAAWCGPCRALAPAIEQEAAKRAGKLELAKLNVDAEPVIAARYGVQSIPTVAVFRNGEPVTGFVGAHPAATIGRFFDEHVLAETAEENTATASAR
;
A
#
# COMPACT_ATOMS: atom_id res chain seq x y z
N MET A 1 -9.93 -2.74 -1.32
CA MET A 1 -10.46 -3.72 -2.29
C MET A 1 -9.56 -4.93 -2.37
N ASP A 2 -10.14 -6.07 -2.66
CA ASP A 2 -9.33 -7.28 -2.84
C ASP A 2 -8.81 -7.33 -4.28
N VAL A 3 -7.52 -7.66 -4.43
CA VAL A 3 -6.91 -7.74 -5.76
C VAL A 3 -6.38 -9.16 -5.99
N THR A 4 -6.35 -9.55 -7.26
CA THR A 4 -5.92 -10.87 -7.70
C THR A 4 -4.81 -10.74 -8.71
N THR A 5 -4.21 -11.86 -9.09
CA THR A 5 -3.21 -11.88 -10.16
C THR A 5 -3.82 -11.31 -11.45
N GLU A 6 -5.07 -11.69 -11.76
CA GLU A 6 -5.74 -11.21 -12.96
C GLU A 6 -6.07 -9.73 -12.93
N SER A 7 -6.42 -9.20 -11.73
CA SER A 7 -6.80 -7.79 -11.62
C SER A 7 -5.61 -6.88 -11.32
N TRP A 8 -4.44 -7.44 -11.04
CA TRP A 8 -3.26 -6.70 -10.57
C TRP A 8 -2.88 -5.53 -11.48
N GLU A 9 -2.77 -5.81 -12.78
CA GLU A 9 -2.33 -4.79 -13.73
C GLU A 9 -3.27 -3.58 -13.71
N LEU A 10 -4.57 -3.82 -13.75
CA LEU A 10 -5.53 -2.73 -13.79
C LEU A 10 -5.72 -2.06 -12.44
N ASP A 11 -5.89 -2.86 -11.39
CA ASP A 11 -6.29 -2.34 -10.07
C ASP A 11 -5.13 -1.75 -9.28
N VAL A 12 -3.89 -2.16 -9.57
CA VAL A 12 -2.73 -1.65 -8.84
C VAL A 12 -1.80 -0.86 -9.77
N ILE A 13 -1.31 -1.48 -10.83
CA ILE A 13 -0.31 -0.84 -11.69
C ILE A 13 -0.89 0.40 -12.38
N GLU A 14 -1.98 0.23 -13.12
CA GLU A 14 -2.59 1.35 -13.83
C GLU A 14 -3.18 2.37 -12.87
N ARG A 15 -3.84 1.88 -11.81
CA ARG A 15 -4.45 2.77 -10.81
C ARG A 15 -3.39 3.62 -10.10
N SER A 16 -2.20 3.08 -9.89
CA SER A 16 -1.12 3.81 -9.21
C SER A 16 -0.57 4.98 -10.02
N LYS A 17 -0.95 5.09 -11.27
CA LYS A 17 -0.62 6.26 -12.09
C LYS A 17 -1.53 7.44 -11.80
N GLU A 18 -2.67 7.19 -11.16
CA GLU A 18 -3.65 8.23 -10.81
C GLU A 18 -3.52 8.69 -9.36
N LEU A 19 -3.29 7.76 -8.45
CA LEU A 19 -3.08 8.05 -7.02
C LEU A 19 -2.30 6.89 -6.40
N PRO A 20 -1.70 7.11 -5.22
CA PRO A 20 -0.96 6.02 -4.55
C PRO A 20 -1.86 4.84 -4.24
N VAL A 21 -1.40 3.64 -4.54
CA VAL A 21 -2.10 2.40 -4.16
C VAL A 21 -1.29 1.71 -3.08
N VAL A 22 -1.90 1.56 -1.92
CA VAL A 22 -1.30 0.90 -0.76
C VAL A 22 -1.74 -0.56 -0.79
N VAL A 23 -0.80 -1.47 -0.94
CA VAL A 23 -1.09 -2.90 -1.03
C VAL A 23 -0.72 -3.59 0.27
N ASP A 24 -1.69 -4.24 0.89
CA ASP A 24 -1.52 -5.04 2.10
C ASP A 24 -1.42 -6.51 1.69
N PHE A 25 -0.21 -7.07 1.78
CA PHE A 25 0.03 -8.51 1.54
C PHE A 25 -0.24 -9.25 2.84
N TRP A 26 -1.24 -10.13 2.82
CA TRP A 26 -1.75 -10.78 4.04
C TRP A 26 -2.11 -12.24 3.80
N ALA A 27 -2.38 -12.97 4.88
CA ALA A 27 -2.92 -14.33 4.80
C ALA A 27 -3.89 -14.55 5.96
N ALA A 28 -4.86 -15.43 5.76
CA ALA A 28 -5.91 -15.69 6.76
C ALA A 28 -5.36 -16.26 8.07
N TRP A 29 -4.29 -17.05 8.01
CA TRP A 29 -3.68 -17.67 9.19
C TRP A 29 -2.77 -16.71 9.98
N CYS A 30 -2.53 -15.55 9.47
CA CYS A 30 -1.54 -14.62 10.02
C CYS A 30 -2.19 -13.72 11.08
N GLY A 31 -1.83 -13.93 12.35
CA GLY A 31 -2.35 -13.13 13.46
C GLY A 31 -2.07 -11.64 13.32
N PRO A 32 -0.79 -11.24 13.09
CA PRO A 32 -0.48 -9.82 12.90
C PRO A 32 -1.21 -9.18 11.72
N CYS A 33 -1.48 -9.94 10.66
CA CYS A 33 -2.26 -9.44 9.52
C CYS A 33 -3.68 -9.08 9.95
N ARG A 34 -4.28 -9.93 10.80
CA ARG A 34 -5.63 -9.67 11.31
C ARG A 34 -5.67 -8.47 12.24
N ALA A 35 -4.59 -8.27 13.00
CA ALA A 35 -4.48 -7.09 13.88
C ALA A 35 -4.31 -5.80 13.06
N LEU A 36 -3.57 -5.87 11.96
CA LEU A 36 -3.34 -4.73 11.09
C LEU A 36 -4.59 -4.30 10.34
N ALA A 37 -5.41 -5.26 9.90
CA ALA A 37 -6.52 -5.00 9.00
C ALA A 37 -7.43 -3.86 9.42
N PRO A 38 -8.01 -3.83 10.64
CA PRO A 38 -8.89 -2.74 11.01
C PRO A 38 -8.15 -1.40 11.08
N ALA A 39 -6.89 -1.40 11.51
CA ALA A 39 -6.12 -0.16 11.64
C ALA A 39 -5.83 0.44 10.26
N ILE A 40 -5.35 -0.35 9.32
CA ILE A 40 -5.00 0.17 8.01
C ILE A 40 -6.25 0.55 7.21
N GLU A 41 -7.33 -0.21 7.36
CA GLU A 41 -8.60 0.10 6.69
C GLU A 41 -9.18 1.41 7.20
N GLN A 42 -9.14 1.62 8.51
CA GLN A 42 -9.62 2.85 9.12
C GLN A 42 -8.82 4.06 8.65
N GLU A 43 -7.50 3.95 8.66
CA GLU A 43 -6.65 5.08 8.27
C GLU A 43 -6.74 5.37 6.77
N ALA A 44 -6.89 4.34 5.95
CA ALA A 44 -7.10 4.53 4.52
C ALA A 44 -8.44 5.20 4.26
N ALA A 45 -9.48 4.83 4.99
CA ALA A 45 -10.82 5.42 4.83
C ALA A 45 -10.81 6.92 5.14
N LYS A 46 -10.02 7.34 6.12
CA LYS A 46 -9.89 8.78 6.43
C LYS A 46 -9.29 9.57 5.29
N ARG A 47 -8.62 8.90 4.37
CA ARG A 47 -7.92 9.52 3.23
C ARG A 47 -8.52 9.09 1.90
N ALA A 48 -9.81 8.79 1.91
CA ALA A 48 -10.54 8.36 0.71
C ALA A 48 -10.36 9.41 -0.39
N GLY A 49 -10.10 8.95 -1.60
CA GLY A 49 -9.87 9.83 -2.75
C GLY A 49 -8.43 10.31 -2.88
N LYS A 50 -7.60 10.14 -1.83
CA LYS A 50 -6.20 10.56 -1.87
C LYS A 50 -5.25 9.38 -1.99
N LEU A 51 -5.68 8.20 -1.57
CA LEU A 51 -4.97 6.95 -1.77
C LEU A 51 -5.99 5.83 -1.89
N GLU A 52 -5.55 4.70 -2.37
CA GLU A 52 -6.39 3.50 -2.51
C GLU A 52 -5.76 2.38 -1.71
N LEU A 53 -6.57 1.62 -0.96
CA LEU A 53 -6.08 0.44 -0.26
C LEU A 53 -6.48 -0.80 -1.04
N ALA A 54 -5.49 -1.61 -1.40
CA ALA A 54 -5.69 -2.91 -2.05
C ALA A 54 -5.18 -3.99 -1.12
N LYS A 55 -5.88 -5.12 -1.07
CA LYS A 55 -5.51 -6.24 -0.21
C LYS A 55 -5.25 -7.46 -1.08
N LEU A 56 -4.08 -8.08 -0.90
CA LEU A 56 -3.68 -9.25 -1.67
C LEU A 56 -3.38 -10.42 -0.73
N ASN A 57 -4.16 -11.48 -0.86
CA ASN A 57 -3.97 -12.71 -0.10
C ASN A 57 -2.83 -13.51 -0.73
N VAL A 58 -1.71 -13.63 -0.02
CA VAL A 58 -0.51 -14.26 -0.59
C VAL A 58 -0.70 -15.76 -0.86
N ASP A 59 -1.61 -16.41 -0.13
CA ASP A 59 -1.88 -17.83 -0.36
C ASP A 59 -2.70 -18.05 -1.62
N ALA A 60 -3.62 -17.14 -1.89
CA ALA A 60 -4.47 -17.21 -3.08
C ALA A 60 -3.73 -16.70 -4.33
N GLU A 61 -2.82 -15.74 -4.16
CA GLU A 61 -2.14 -15.06 -5.26
C GLU A 61 -0.62 -15.12 -5.09
N PRO A 62 -0.02 -16.34 -5.09
CA PRO A 62 1.41 -16.47 -4.81
C PRO A 62 2.31 -15.87 -5.89
N VAL A 63 1.83 -15.74 -7.12
CA VAL A 63 2.61 -15.20 -8.22
C VAL A 63 2.98 -13.74 -7.95
N ILE A 64 2.04 -12.93 -7.50
CA ILE A 64 2.29 -11.52 -7.22
C ILE A 64 3.22 -11.37 -6.00
N ALA A 65 2.96 -12.14 -4.93
CA ALA A 65 3.82 -12.10 -3.74
C ALA A 65 5.27 -12.43 -4.10
N ALA A 66 5.47 -13.45 -4.92
CA ALA A 66 6.82 -13.85 -5.36
C ALA A 66 7.47 -12.78 -6.23
N ARG A 67 6.68 -12.17 -7.11
CA ARG A 67 7.18 -11.12 -8.02
C ARG A 67 7.81 -9.97 -7.25
N TYR A 68 7.23 -9.60 -6.12
CA TYR A 68 7.72 -8.47 -5.33
C TYR A 68 8.56 -8.90 -4.13
N GLY A 69 8.92 -10.18 -4.06
CA GLY A 69 9.82 -10.69 -3.04
C GLY A 69 9.28 -10.60 -1.62
N VAL A 70 7.97 -10.78 -1.45
CA VAL A 70 7.34 -10.72 -0.14
C VAL A 70 7.73 -11.97 0.65
N GLN A 71 8.49 -11.79 1.73
CA GLN A 71 8.98 -12.89 2.56
C GLN A 71 8.34 -12.96 3.92
N SER A 72 7.87 -11.85 4.43
CA SER A 72 7.16 -11.83 5.72
C SER A 72 5.87 -11.04 5.58
N ILE A 73 4.86 -11.43 6.35
CA ILE A 73 3.56 -10.77 6.33
C ILE A 73 3.16 -10.37 7.74
N PRO A 74 2.41 -9.26 7.88
CA PRO A 74 1.96 -8.41 6.78
C PRO A 74 3.12 -7.58 6.21
N THR A 75 3.13 -7.41 4.91
CA THR A 75 3.98 -6.44 4.23
C THR A 75 3.05 -5.45 3.54
N VAL A 76 3.31 -4.18 3.74
CA VAL A 76 2.54 -3.12 3.10
C VAL A 76 3.47 -2.39 2.14
N ALA A 77 3.10 -2.33 0.86
CA ALA A 77 3.90 -1.66 -0.17
C ALA A 77 3.05 -0.60 -0.83
N VAL A 78 3.63 0.58 -1.04
CA VAL A 78 2.94 1.69 -1.69
C VAL A 78 3.42 1.78 -3.13
N PHE A 79 2.48 1.74 -4.06
CA PHE A 79 2.76 1.80 -5.49
C PHE A 79 2.44 3.18 -6.04
N ARG A 80 3.34 3.70 -6.87
CA ARG A 80 3.17 4.95 -7.62
C ARG A 80 3.75 4.74 -9.00
N ASN A 81 3.01 5.15 -10.01
CA ASN A 81 3.47 5.07 -11.40
C ASN A 81 3.93 3.66 -11.76
N GLY A 82 3.23 2.66 -11.23
CA GLY A 82 3.46 1.26 -11.55
C GLY A 82 4.55 0.56 -10.75
N GLU A 83 5.17 1.25 -9.77
CA GLU A 83 6.31 0.69 -9.04
C GLU A 83 6.16 0.88 -7.53
N PRO A 84 6.68 -0.06 -6.73
CA PRO A 84 6.69 0.13 -5.29
C PRO A 84 7.73 1.19 -4.92
N VAL A 85 7.33 2.16 -4.10
CA VAL A 85 8.20 3.29 -3.75
C VAL A 85 8.53 3.36 -2.27
N THR A 86 7.67 2.83 -1.41
CA THR A 86 7.89 2.81 0.04
C THR A 86 7.00 1.73 0.65
N GLY A 87 7.13 1.50 1.95
CA GLY A 87 6.32 0.50 2.62
C GLY A 87 6.78 0.23 4.03
N PHE A 88 6.16 -0.75 4.66
CA PHE A 88 6.56 -1.22 5.99
C PHE A 88 6.20 -2.69 6.16
N VAL A 89 6.77 -3.31 7.18
CA VAL A 89 6.52 -4.72 7.50
C VAL A 89 5.99 -4.79 8.94
N GLY A 90 5.02 -5.68 9.16
CA GLY A 90 4.49 -5.93 10.49
C GLY A 90 3.27 -5.10 10.82
N ALA A 91 2.59 -5.47 11.90
CA ALA A 91 1.42 -4.76 12.38
C ALA A 91 1.87 -3.51 13.15
N HIS A 92 1.29 -2.37 12.80
CA HIS A 92 1.56 -1.11 13.47
C HIS A 92 0.25 -0.51 13.97
N PRO A 93 0.27 0.31 15.03
CA PRO A 93 -0.94 0.98 15.51
C PRO A 93 -1.49 1.96 14.47
N ALA A 94 -2.79 2.23 14.55
CA ALA A 94 -3.45 3.14 13.62
C ALA A 94 -2.76 4.50 13.53
N ALA A 95 -2.37 5.07 14.68
CA ALA A 95 -1.70 6.37 14.68
C ALA A 95 -0.39 6.35 13.90
N THR A 96 0.39 5.27 14.02
CA THR A 96 1.64 5.10 13.27
C THR A 96 1.36 4.99 11.78
N ILE A 97 0.33 4.22 11.41
CA ILE A 97 -0.06 4.06 10.01
C ILE A 97 -0.51 5.39 9.43
N GLY A 98 -1.31 6.15 10.18
CA GLY A 98 -1.76 7.47 9.76
C GLY A 98 -0.59 8.41 9.48
N ARG A 99 0.39 8.44 10.40
CA ARG A 99 1.59 9.26 10.19
C ARG A 99 2.38 8.80 8.97
N PHE A 100 2.49 7.48 8.78
CA PHE A 100 3.17 6.94 7.61
C PHE A 100 2.48 7.41 6.33
N PHE A 101 1.15 7.33 6.27
CA PHE A 101 0.41 7.80 5.11
C PHE A 101 0.65 9.29 4.86
N ASP A 102 0.58 10.10 5.91
CA ASP A 102 0.73 11.54 5.77
C ASP A 102 2.15 11.94 5.40
N GLU A 103 3.15 11.30 6.00
CA GLU A 103 4.56 11.71 5.83
C GLU A 103 5.24 11.05 4.64
N HIS A 104 4.88 9.82 4.32
CA HIS A 104 5.59 9.04 3.32
C HIS A 104 4.79 8.71 2.08
N VAL A 105 3.50 8.95 2.10
CA VAL A 105 2.64 8.69 0.95
C VAL A 105 2.09 10.00 0.38
N LEU A 106 1.45 10.80 1.19
CA LEU A 106 0.78 12.02 0.73
C LEU A 106 1.69 13.24 0.73
N ALA A 107 2.46 13.44 1.80
CA ALA A 107 3.39 14.57 1.88
C ALA A 107 4.53 14.42 0.90
N GLU A 108 4.97 13.19 0.66
CA GLU A 108 6.03 12.92 -0.31
C GLU A 108 5.63 13.35 -1.71
N THR A 109 4.35 13.17 -2.08
CA THR A 109 3.84 13.67 -3.35
C THR A 109 3.92 15.19 -3.40
N ALA A 110 3.52 15.87 -2.34
CA ALA A 110 3.56 17.31 -2.26
C ALA A 110 5.00 17.82 -2.28
N GLU A 111 5.88 17.17 -1.53
CA GLU A 111 7.30 17.53 -1.52
C GLU A 111 7.95 17.35 -2.87
N GLU A 112 7.62 16.27 -3.55
CA GLU A 112 8.15 15.99 -4.87
C GLU A 112 7.77 17.10 -5.84
N ASN A 113 6.53 17.53 -5.81
CA ASN A 113 6.07 18.63 -6.65
C ASN A 113 6.76 19.93 -6.29
N THR A 114 6.91 20.21 -5.01
CA THR A 114 7.59 21.40 -4.54
C THR A 114 9.06 21.38 -4.92
N ALA A 115 9.72 20.26 -4.69
CA ALA A 115 11.13 20.10 -5.05
C ALA A 115 11.35 20.25 -6.54
N THR A 116 10.46 19.72 -7.34
CA THR A 116 10.51 19.85 -8.79
C THR A 116 10.41 21.32 -9.19
N ALA A 117 9.51 22.05 -8.57
CA ALA A 117 9.34 23.46 -8.86
C ALA A 117 10.55 24.28 -8.41
N SER A 118 11.13 23.97 -7.26
CA SER A 118 12.22 24.77 -6.72
C SER A 118 13.58 24.40 -7.29
N ALA A 119 13.77 23.18 -7.72
CA ALA A 119 15.05 22.73 -8.25
C ALA A 119 15.31 23.19 -9.68
N ARG A 120 14.31 23.74 -10.31
CA ARG A 120 14.40 24.18 -11.70
C ARG A 120 14.37 25.68 -11.78
#